data_91f5cb6b2d5900b1ca3be48bdfa0b296
#
_entry.id   91f5cb6b2d5900b1ca3be48bdfa0b296
#
_cell.length_a   1.000
_cell.length_b   1.000
_cell.length_c   1.000
_cell.angle_alpha   90.00
_cell.angle_beta   90.00
_cell.angle_gamma   90.00
#
_symmetry.space_group_name_H-M   'P 1'
#
loop_
_entity.id
_entity.type
_entity.pdbx_description
1 polymer ?
#
loop_
_entity_poly.entity_id
_entity_poly.type
_entity_poly.pdbx_seq_one_letter_code
_entity_poly.pdbx_strand_id
1 'polypeptide(L)' 'SPEELESLLAKCPAVKECVVKEKGKKICAVIYCEEAKQEEVREYITATNRTLPLYQRMSAVEFSTEPLPRTGTGKLLRK' A
#
# COMPACT_ATOMS: atom_id res chain seq x y z
N SER A 1 -9.38 0.37 -8.59
CA SER A 1 -9.86 1.03 -7.37
C SER A 1 -8.80 0.90 -6.26
N PRO A 2 -8.60 1.95 -5.46
CA PRO A 2 -7.62 1.87 -4.36
C PRO A 2 -7.91 0.74 -3.38
N GLU A 3 -9.18 0.42 -3.17
CA GLU A 3 -9.56 -0.65 -2.25
C GLU A 3 -9.11 -2.01 -2.75
N GLU A 4 -9.18 -2.24 -4.06
CA GLU A 4 -8.71 -3.48 -4.64
C GLU A 4 -7.20 -3.65 -4.44
N LEU A 5 -6.46 -2.56 -4.62
CA LEU A 5 -5.01 -2.58 -4.42
C LEU A 5 -4.67 -2.81 -2.96
N GLU A 6 -5.43 -2.19 -2.04
CA GLU A 6 -5.23 -2.42 -0.62
C GLU A 6 -5.46 -3.88 -0.25
N SER A 7 -6.47 -4.51 -0.85
CA SER A 7 -6.74 -5.92 -0.61
C SER A 7 -5.59 -6.80 -1.09
N LEU A 8 -5.02 -6.47 -2.24
CA LEU A 8 -3.87 -7.20 -2.76
C LEU A 8 -2.66 -7.08 -1.83
N LEU A 9 -2.41 -5.87 -1.34
CA LEU A 9 -1.29 -5.64 -0.42
C LEU A 9 -1.51 -6.33 0.93
N ALA A 10 -2.74 -6.38 1.39
CA ALA A 10 -3.07 -7.01 2.66
C ALA A 10 -2.81 -8.52 2.66
N LYS A 11 -2.68 -9.13 1.50
CA LYS A 11 -2.34 -10.55 1.40
C LYS A 11 -0.86 -10.81 1.73
N CYS A 12 -0.04 -9.79 1.74
CA CYS A 12 1.38 -9.94 2.08
C CYS A 12 1.53 -10.04 3.60
N PRO A 13 2.10 -11.13 4.13
CA PRO A 13 2.22 -11.30 5.58
C PRO A 13 3.06 -10.22 6.26
N ALA A 14 3.99 -9.60 5.50
CA ALA A 14 4.85 -8.55 6.06
C ALA A 14 4.14 -7.22 6.24
N VAL A 15 3.00 -7.02 5.56
CA VAL A 15 2.22 -5.77 5.66
C VAL A 15 1.30 -5.83 6.87
N LYS A 16 1.46 -4.87 7.79
CA LYS A 16 0.57 -4.76 8.94
C LYS A 16 -0.65 -3.91 8.61
N GLU A 17 -0.43 -2.78 7.95
CA GLU A 17 -1.49 -1.90 7.47
C GLU A 17 -1.07 -1.27 6.17
N CYS A 18 -2.03 -0.91 5.35
CA CYS A 18 -1.73 -0.20 4.11
C CYS A 18 -2.87 0.71 3.72
N VAL A 19 -2.51 1.78 3.02
CA VAL A 19 -3.46 2.72 2.43
C VAL A 19 -2.97 3.03 1.02
N VAL A 20 -3.87 3.02 0.05
CA VAL A 20 -3.53 3.40 -1.32
C VAL A 20 -4.21 4.72 -1.62
N LYS A 21 -3.43 5.68 -2.09
CA LYS A 21 -3.90 7.02 -2.44
C LYS A 21 -3.71 7.27 -3.93
N GLU A 22 -4.64 8.00 -4.51
CA GLU A 22 -4.47 8.48 -5.89
C GLU A 22 -4.17 9.97 -5.85
N LYS A 23 -3.12 10.37 -6.55
CA LYS A 23 -2.76 11.77 -6.71
C LYS A 23 -2.58 12.04 -8.21
N GLY A 24 -3.60 12.67 -8.80
CA GLY A 24 -3.61 12.84 -10.25
C GLY A 24 -3.62 11.50 -10.95
N LYS A 25 -2.61 11.24 -11.75
CA LYS A 25 -2.48 9.98 -12.47
C LYS A 25 -1.59 8.96 -11.76
N LYS A 26 -1.12 9.30 -10.56
CA LYS A 26 -0.20 8.44 -9.82
C LYS A 26 -0.91 7.77 -8.67
N ILE A 27 -0.50 6.55 -8.40
CA ILE A 27 -1.00 5.77 -7.29
C ILE A 27 0.14 5.56 -6.31
N CYS A 28 -0.09 5.93 -5.05
CA CYS A 28 0.90 5.80 -3.98
C CYS A 28 0.40 4.83 -2.93
N ALA A 29 1.23 3.87 -2.56
CA ALA A 29 0.93 2.94 -1.48
C ALA A 29 1.69 3.37 -0.23
N VAL A 30 0.98 3.51 0.88
CA VAL A 30 1.58 3.79 2.19
C VAL A 30 1.47 2.52 3.01
N ILE A 31 2.61 2.00 3.46
CA ILE A 31 2.70 0.69 4.09
C ILE A 31 3.23 0.84 5.51
N TYR A 32 2.49 0.28 6.47
CA TYR A 32 2.99 0.12 7.83
C TYR A 32 3.53 -1.29 7.98
N CYS A 33 4.82 -1.40 8.24
CA CYS A 33 5.48 -2.68 8.46
C CYS A 33 6.78 -2.46 9.24
N GLU A 34 7.36 -3.54 9.72
CA GLU A 34 8.66 -3.47 10.38
C GLU A 34 9.73 -3.06 9.39
N GLU A 35 10.70 -2.29 9.85
CA GLU A 35 11.80 -1.83 9.01
C GLU A 35 12.49 -2.99 8.30
N ALA A 36 12.71 -4.09 9.01
CA ALA A 36 13.38 -5.26 8.44
C ALA A 36 12.55 -5.94 7.35
N LYS A 37 11.28 -5.61 7.24
CA LYS A 37 10.36 -6.20 6.24
C LYS A 37 10.13 -5.31 5.03
N GLN A 38 10.66 -4.10 5.04
CA GLN A 38 10.42 -3.16 3.94
C GLN A 38 10.87 -3.70 2.58
N GLU A 39 12.01 -4.35 2.54
CA GLU A 39 12.54 -4.93 1.31
C GLU A 39 11.61 -6.01 0.76
N GLU A 40 11.11 -6.87 1.64
CA GLU A 40 10.17 -7.92 1.25
C GLU A 40 8.88 -7.34 0.68
N VAL A 41 8.37 -6.28 1.31
CA VAL A 41 7.16 -5.61 0.84
C VAL A 41 7.41 -4.95 -0.51
N ARG A 42 8.56 -4.33 -0.68
CA ARG A 42 8.92 -3.68 -1.94
C ARG A 42 8.94 -4.69 -3.09
N GLU A 43 9.52 -5.85 -2.85
CA GLU A 43 9.54 -6.93 -3.84
C GLU A 43 8.13 -7.44 -4.15
N TYR A 44 7.31 -7.55 -3.12
CA TYR A 44 5.91 -7.97 -3.29
C TYR A 44 5.16 -6.98 -4.18
N ILE A 45 5.34 -5.69 -3.94
CA ILE A 45 4.69 -4.64 -4.73
C ILE A 45 5.16 -4.68 -6.18
N THR A 46 6.46 -4.87 -6.40
CA THR A 46 7.00 -4.98 -7.75
C THR A 46 6.37 -6.16 -8.49
N ALA A 47 6.27 -7.30 -7.84
CA ALA A 47 5.66 -8.49 -8.44
C ALA A 47 4.16 -8.26 -8.71
N THR A 48 3.47 -7.61 -7.77
CA THR A 48 2.05 -7.31 -7.94
C THR A 48 1.83 -6.36 -9.12
N ASN A 49 2.67 -5.33 -9.25
CA ASN A 49 2.57 -4.38 -10.35
C ASN A 49 2.67 -5.06 -11.71
N ARG A 50 3.45 -6.13 -11.82
CA ARG A 50 3.59 -6.87 -13.08
C ARG A 50 2.29 -7.54 -13.52
N THR A 51 1.39 -7.80 -12.59
CA THR A 51 0.09 -8.41 -12.89
C THR A 51 -0.99 -7.37 -13.16
N LEU A 52 -0.69 -6.08 -12.99
CA LEU A 52 -1.65 -5.00 -13.11
C LEU A 52 -1.46 -4.22 -14.41
N PRO A 53 -2.57 -3.68 -14.98
CA PRO A 53 -2.44 -2.74 -16.09
C PRO A 53 -1.69 -1.50 -15.64
N LEU A 54 -1.09 -0.77 -16.59
CA LEU A 54 -0.30 0.42 -16.29
C LEU A 54 -1.04 1.45 -15.44
N TYR A 55 -2.33 1.64 -15.71
CA TYR A 55 -3.12 2.64 -14.99
C TYR A 55 -3.47 2.24 -13.55
N GLN A 56 -3.21 0.99 -13.18
CA GLN A 56 -3.44 0.52 -11.81
C GLN A 56 -2.16 0.28 -11.03
N ARG A 57 -1.00 0.45 -11.65
CA ARG A 57 0.27 0.18 -10.98
C ARG A 57 0.60 1.25 -9.96
N MET A 58 1.13 0.79 -8.83
CA MET A 58 1.57 1.68 -7.77
C MET A 58 2.91 2.29 -8.15
N SER A 59 2.92 3.60 -8.43
CA SER A 59 4.11 4.29 -8.90
C SER A 59 5.00 4.81 -7.79
N ALA A 60 4.47 4.89 -6.56
CA ALA A 60 5.24 5.34 -5.40
C ALA A 60 4.88 4.50 -4.19
N VAL A 61 5.84 4.28 -3.32
CA VAL A 61 5.65 3.51 -2.09
C VAL A 61 6.27 4.30 -0.94
N GLU A 62 5.51 4.48 0.12
CA GLU A 62 6.01 5.09 1.34
C GLU A 62 5.90 4.08 2.47
N PHE A 63 6.90 4.03 3.33
CA PHE A 63 6.90 3.13 4.47
C PHE A 63 6.76 3.89 5.77
N SER A 64 6.01 3.32 6.70
CA SER A 64 5.87 3.84 8.05
C SER A 64 6.23 2.74 9.04
N THR A 65 6.95 3.09 10.10
CA THR A 65 7.23 2.17 11.20
C THR A 65 6.22 2.37 12.34
N GLU A 66 5.27 3.29 12.17
CA GLU A 66 4.23 3.57 13.13
C GLU A 66 2.86 3.25 12.53
N PRO A 67 1.86 2.90 13.36
CA PRO A 67 0.52 2.64 12.85
C PRO A 67 -0.03 3.81 12.05
N LEU A 68 -0.77 3.49 10.99
CA LEU A 68 -1.38 4.53 10.15
C LEU A 68 -2.58 5.15 10.87
N PRO A 69 -2.86 6.45 10.62
CA PRO A 69 -4.00 7.10 11.26
C PRO A 69 -5.31 6.47 10.81
N ARG A 70 -6.27 6.43 11.74
CA ARG A 70 -7.60 5.88 11.48
C ARG A 70 -8.66 6.92 11.76
N THR A 71 -9.78 6.81 11.05
CA THR A 71 -10.94 7.64 11.31
C THR A 71 -11.69 7.11 12.53
N GLY A 72 -12.67 7.88 13.01
CA GLY A 72 -13.48 7.47 14.12
C GLY A 72 -14.33 6.23 13.85
N THR A 73 -14.49 5.83 12.58
CA THR A 73 -15.21 4.60 12.23
C THR A 73 -14.29 3.39 12.13
N GLY A 74 -13.00 3.57 12.40
CA GLY A 74 -12.02 2.51 12.31
C GLY A 74 -11.41 2.30 10.94
N LYS A 75 -11.86 3.04 9.94
CA LYS A 75 -11.28 2.97 8.60
C LYS A 75 -9.99 3.77 8.54
N LEU A 76 -9.06 3.33 7.71
CA LEU A 76 -7.83 4.07 7.50
C LEU A 76 -8.11 5.39 6.80
N LEU A 77 -7.38 6.43 7.21
CA LEU A 77 -7.53 7.75 6.63
C LEU A 77 -6.93 7.78 5.22
N ARG A 78 -7.69 8.35 4.28
CA ARG A 78 -7.25 8.50 2.89
C ARG A 78 -7.35 9.95 2.45
N LYS A 79 -6.45 10.31 1.57
CA LYS A 79 -6.52 11.59 0.88
C LYS A 79 -6.07 11.44 -0.53
#